data_6dd99fe9970fee088d9c394d3eae461d
#
_entry.id   6dd99fe9970fee088d9c394d3eae461d
#
_cell.length_a   1.000
_cell.length_b   1.000
_cell.length_c   1.000
_cell.angle_alpha   90.00
_cell.angle_beta   90.00
_cell.angle_gamma   90.00
#
_symmetry.space_group_name_H-M   'P 1'
#
loop_
_entity.id
_entity.type
_entity.pdbx_description
1 polymer ?
#
loop_
_entity_poly.entity_id
_entity_poly.type
_entity_poly.pdbx_seq_one_letter_code
_entity_poly.pdbx_strand_id
1 'polypeptide(L)'
;FEVDCYHDGETALRGLGRRPVELAVLDIKMPRMDGMELLQKIRTGSNLPVIFLTSKDDELDEALGLGMGADDYITKPFSQRLLLARIRAVLRRASHEDMDPTGPNIVRQGELLMDPDRHLCSWKGKEVRLTVTEFLILQALAARPGMVKNRDQLMDAAYGESVFLDDRTIDSHIKRLRRKIKAQDSSFDHIETLYGIGYKYRAS
;
A
#
# COMPACT_ATOMS: atom_id res chain seq x y z
N PHE A 1 12.10 -0.17 -16.80
CA PHE A 1 12.66 0.75 -15.80
C PHE A 1 14.18 0.80 -15.93
N GLU A 2 14.76 1.98 -15.82
CA GLU A 2 16.18 2.17 -15.57
C GLU A 2 16.40 2.14 -14.05
N VAL A 3 17.44 1.43 -13.56
CA VAL A 3 17.63 1.18 -12.13
C VAL A 3 19.04 1.52 -11.70
N ASP A 4 19.18 2.41 -10.72
CA ASP A 4 20.42 2.68 -10.01
C ASP A 4 20.42 1.91 -8.68
N CYS A 5 21.49 1.16 -8.39
CA CYS A 5 21.63 0.37 -7.17
C CYS A 5 22.69 0.94 -6.24
N TYR A 6 22.35 0.99 -4.93
CA TYR A 6 23.24 1.45 -3.86
C TYR A 6 23.26 0.43 -2.73
N HIS A 7 24.39 0.28 -2.05
CA HIS A 7 24.57 -0.73 -1.00
C HIS A 7 24.32 -0.22 0.42
N ASP A 8 24.08 1.08 0.58
CA ASP A 8 23.79 1.74 1.86
C ASP A 8 23.09 3.07 1.66
N GLY A 9 22.46 3.57 2.75
CA GLY A 9 21.66 4.79 2.71
C GLY A 9 22.48 6.06 2.43
N GLU A 10 23.76 6.15 2.83
CA GLU A 10 24.57 7.33 2.58
C GLU A 10 24.91 7.49 1.09
N THR A 11 25.28 6.38 0.44
CA THR A 11 25.57 6.38 -1.01
C THR A 11 24.31 6.62 -1.81
N ALA A 12 23.17 6.07 -1.39
CA ALA A 12 21.87 6.31 -2.00
C ALA A 12 21.46 7.79 -1.91
N LEU A 13 21.59 8.41 -0.71
CA LEU A 13 21.26 9.82 -0.52
C LEU A 13 22.09 10.74 -1.41
N ARG A 14 23.40 10.47 -1.55
CA ARG A 14 24.28 11.20 -2.48
C ARG A 14 23.88 11.00 -3.94
N GLY A 15 23.47 9.78 -4.31
CA GLY A 15 22.98 9.45 -5.65
C GLY A 15 21.70 10.23 -6.00
N LEU A 16 20.72 10.25 -5.11
CA LEU A 16 19.47 11.00 -5.24
C LEU A 16 19.71 12.51 -5.47
N GLY A 17 20.73 13.08 -4.83
CA GLY A 17 21.10 14.48 -5.04
C GLY A 17 21.73 14.78 -6.41
N ARG A 18 22.21 13.75 -7.13
CA ARG A 18 22.87 13.92 -8.45
C ARG A 18 21.93 13.63 -9.61
N ARG A 19 21.05 12.68 -9.47
CA ARG A 19 20.12 12.23 -10.50
C ARG A 19 18.72 12.09 -9.92
N PRO A 20 17.72 12.84 -10.45
CA PRO A 20 16.34 12.66 -10.03
C PRO A 20 15.86 11.26 -10.41
N VAL A 21 15.13 10.63 -9.49
CA VAL A 21 14.46 9.35 -9.71
C VAL A 21 12.97 9.50 -9.41
N GLU A 22 12.15 8.64 -10.00
CA GLU A 22 10.70 8.69 -9.86
C GLU A 22 10.21 7.89 -8.65
N LEU A 23 11.01 6.94 -8.15
CA LEU A 23 10.68 6.07 -7.02
C LEU A 23 11.97 5.49 -6.41
N ALA A 24 11.98 5.29 -5.10
CA ALA A 24 13.01 4.54 -4.40
C ALA A 24 12.45 3.24 -3.80
N VAL A 25 13.21 2.15 -3.93
CA VAL A 25 12.95 0.88 -3.24
C VAL A 25 14.06 0.72 -2.19
N LEU A 26 13.70 0.72 -0.91
CA LEU A 26 14.65 0.74 0.19
C LEU A 26 14.53 -0.54 1.01
N ASP A 27 15.65 -1.20 1.25
CA ASP A 27 15.73 -2.18 2.34
C ASP A 27 15.72 -1.44 3.68
N ILE A 28 14.95 -1.94 4.66
CA ILE A 28 14.98 -1.35 6.01
C ILE A 28 16.35 -1.60 6.65
N LYS A 29 16.86 -2.82 6.58
CA LYS A 29 18.12 -3.20 7.20
C LYS A 29 19.31 -3.00 6.25
N MET A 30 19.90 -1.82 6.29
CA MET A 30 21.12 -1.49 5.54
C MET A 30 22.24 -1.06 6.48
N PRO A 31 23.52 -1.30 6.11
CA PRO A 31 24.65 -0.82 6.90
C PRO A 31 24.77 0.71 6.89
N ARG A 32 25.39 1.28 7.93
CA ARG A 32 25.69 2.72 8.12
C ARG A 32 24.45 3.59 8.32
N MET A 33 23.61 3.72 7.33
CA MET A 33 22.33 4.42 7.38
C MET A 33 21.25 3.43 6.95
N ASP A 34 20.31 3.12 7.85
CA ASP A 34 19.19 2.24 7.55
C ASP A 34 18.15 2.91 6.65
N GLY A 35 17.18 2.11 6.15
CA GLY A 35 16.15 2.58 5.24
C GLY A 35 15.21 3.61 5.87
N MET A 36 14.97 3.52 7.18
CA MET A 36 14.09 4.43 7.91
C MET A 36 14.73 5.81 8.06
N GLU A 37 16.01 5.84 8.43
CA GLU A 37 16.79 7.08 8.52
C GLU A 37 16.92 7.74 7.14
N LEU A 38 17.14 6.93 6.09
CA LEU A 38 17.19 7.43 4.72
C LEU A 38 15.84 8.05 4.31
N LEU A 39 14.70 7.40 4.62
CA LEU A 39 13.37 7.94 4.35
C LEU A 39 13.18 9.29 5.05
N GLN A 40 13.53 9.40 6.32
CA GLN A 40 13.43 10.69 7.05
C GLN A 40 14.20 11.80 6.32
N LYS A 41 15.44 11.53 5.90
CA LYS A 41 16.25 12.51 5.16
C LYS A 41 15.65 12.86 3.80
N ILE A 42 15.09 11.90 3.08
CA ILE A 42 14.37 12.15 1.82
C ILE A 42 13.19 13.09 2.08
N ARG A 43 12.39 12.82 3.13
CA ARG A 43 11.17 13.58 3.46
C ARG A 43 11.45 15.02 3.94
N THR A 44 12.67 15.38 4.31
CA THR A 44 13.02 16.79 4.61
C THR A 44 12.99 17.70 3.39
N GLY A 45 13.10 17.14 2.16
CA GLY A 45 13.18 17.95 0.94
C GLY A 45 12.42 17.37 -0.25
N SER A 46 11.81 16.18 -0.14
CA SER A 46 11.16 15.52 -1.27
C SER A 46 9.98 14.64 -0.86
N ASN A 47 8.95 14.62 -1.72
CA ASN A 47 7.86 13.66 -1.68
C ASN A 47 8.10 12.44 -2.59
N LEU A 48 9.38 12.12 -2.87
CA LEU A 48 9.76 10.97 -3.67
C LEU A 48 9.03 9.71 -3.19
N PRO A 49 8.31 9.00 -4.06
CA PRO A 49 7.67 7.74 -3.71
C PRO A 49 8.67 6.71 -3.19
N VAL A 50 8.35 6.06 -2.07
CA VAL A 50 9.23 5.09 -1.41
C VAL A 50 8.48 3.81 -1.10
N ILE A 51 9.05 2.68 -1.53
CA ILE A 51 8.62 1.33 -1.18
C ILE A 51 9.66 0.70 -0.26
N PHE A 52 9.27 0.21 0.90
CA PHE A 52 10.17 -0.56 1.76
C PHE A 52 10.18 -2.05 1.41
N LEU A 53 11.37 -2.65 1.48
CA LEU A 53 11.55 -4.09 1.57
C LEU A 53 11.80 -4.44 3.04
N THR A 54 10.96 -5.28 3.63
CA THR A 54 10.99 -5.63 5.06
C THR A 54 11.11 -7.15 5.26
N SER A 55 11.67 -7.58 6.39
CA SER A 55 11.67 -8.98 6.81
C SER A 55 10.40 -9.29 7.60
N LYS A 56 9.99 -10.56 7.67
CA LYS A 56 8.77 -11.01 8.40
C LYS A 56 8.77 -10.61 9.88
N ASP A 57 9.94 -10.48 10.49
CA ASP A 57 10.08 -10.22 11.93
C ASP A 57 9.95 -8.72 12.29
N ASP A 58 9.76 -7.85 11.31
CA ASP A 58 9.81 -6.40 11.47
C ASP A 58 8.40 -5.75 11.47
N GLU A 59 7.38 -6.38 12.07
CA GLU A 59 6.01 -5.82 12.14
C GLU A 59 5.96 -4.41 12.78
N LEU A 60 6.88 -4.12 13.71
CA LEU A 60 7.02 -2.79 14.31
C LEU A 60 7.59 -1.78 13.31
N ASP A 61 8.56 -2.19 12.49
CA ASP A 61 9.19 -1.34 11.49
C ASP A 61 8.23 -1.00 10.35
N GLU A 62 7.33 -1.91 10.01
CA GLU A 62 6.28 -1.72 9.00
C GLU A 62 5.27 -0.63 9.43
N ALA A 63 4.80 -0.67 10.67
CA ALA A 63 3.87 0.33 11.21
C ALA A 63 4.54 1.71 11.34
N LEU A 64 5.82 1.75 11.72
CA LEU A 64 6.62 2.96 11.79
C LEU A 64 6.90 3.51 10.39
N GLY A 65 7.32 2.67 9.42
CA GLY A 65 7.64 3.11 8.06
C GLY A 65 6.47 3.79 7.35
N LEU A 66 5.26 3.26 7.47
CA LEU A 66 4.05 3.89 6.94
C LEU A 66 3.68 5.17 7.70
N GLY A 67 3.89 5.19 9.02
CA GLY A 67 3.71 6.39 9.86
C GLY A 67 4.70 7.51 9.52
N MET A 68 5.88 7.16 8.99
CA MET A 68 6.94 8.08 8.56
C MET A 68 6.80 8.52 7.10
N GLY A 69 5.77 8.07 6.38
CA GLY A 69 5.46 8.53 5.03
C GLY A 69 6.02 7.66 3.89
N ALA A 70 6.27 6.38 4.11
CA ALA A 70 6.46 5.43 3.01
C ALA A 70 5.14 5.22 2.26
N ASP A 71 5.22 5.00 0.95
CA ASP A 71 4.06 4.85 0.08
C ASP A 71 3.56 3.41 0.03
N ASP A 72 4.47 2.44 0.24
CA ASP A 72 4.15 1.02 0.31
C ASP A 72 5.29 0.24 0.97
N TYR A 73 5.05 -1.06 1.26
CA TYR A 73 6.07 -2.00 1.71
C TYR A 73 5.82 -3.38 1.11
N ILE A 74 6.89 -4.17 1.00
CA ILE A 74 6.86 -5.53 0.48
C ILE A 74 7.66 -6.42 1.43
N THR A 75 7.02 -7.45 1.98
CA THR A 75 7.68 -8.40 2.88
C THR A 75 8.50 -9.41 2.09
N LYS A 76 9.73 -9.66 2.52
CA LYS A 76 10.62 -10.71 1.97
C LYS A 76 10.18 -12.10 2.52
N PRO A 77 10.22 -13.17 1.69
CA PRO A 77 10.56 -13.19 0.27
C PRO A 77 9.41 -12.71 -0.62
N PHE A 78 9.71 -12.07 -1.75
CA PHE A 78 8.72 -11.59 -2.70
C PHE A 78 9.08 -12.03 -4.14
N SER A 79 8.08 -12.10 -5.01
CA SER A 79 8.30 -12.34 -6.43
C SER A 79 8.63 -11.04 -7.17
N GLN A 80 9.45 -11.12 -8.23
CA GLN A 80 9.72 -9.98 -9.10
C GLN A 80 8.43 -9.38 -9.67
N ARG A 81 7.45 -10.24 -10.00
CA ARG A 81 6.14 -9.81 -10.51
C ARG A 81 5.41 -8.91 -9.49
N LEU A 82 5.45 -9.28 -8.21
CA LEU A 82 4.84 -8.48 -7.13
C LEU A 82 5.53 -7.12 -7.01
N LEU A 83 6.87 -7.10 -6.96
CA LEU A 83 7.64 -5.85 -6.89
C LEU A 83 7.30 -4.91 -8.05
N LEU A 84 7.28 -5.41 -9.28
CA LEU A 84 6.95 -4.60 -10.46
C LEU A 84 5.50 -4.08 -10.43
N ALA A 85 4.54 -4.88 -9.97
CA ALA A 85 3.15 -4.44 -9.81
C ALA A 85 3.03 -3.30 -8.80
N ARG A 86 3.76 -3.40 -7.67
CA ARG A 86 3.81 -2.37 -6.62
C ARG A 86 4.44 -1.07 -7.11
N ILE A 87 5.59 -1.15 -7.78
CA ILE A 87 6.27 0.01 -8.38
C ILE A 87 5.32 0.75 -9.33
N ARG A 88 4.68 0.03 -10.26
CA ARG A 88 3.73 0.63 -11.21
C ARG A 88 2.56 1.33 -10.51
N ALA A 89 2.01 0.71 -9.47
CA ALA A 89 0.89 1.27 -8.73
C ALA A 89 1.26 2.53 -7.95
N VAL A 90 2.46 2.57 -7.34
CA VAL A 90 2.96 3.75 -6.63
C VAL A 90 3.25 4.89 -7.61
N LEU A 91 3.89 4.62 -8.76
CA LEU A 91 4.18 5.62 -9.78
C LEU A 91 2.90 6.24 -10.37
N ARG A 92 1.85 5.44 -10.64
CA ARG A 92 0.56 5.98 -11.09
C ARG A 92 -0.04 6.97 -10.09
N ARG A 93 0.04 6.69 -8.78
CA ARG A 93 -0.43 7.62 -7.75
C ARG A 93 0.36 8.92 -7.70
N ALA A 94 1.66 8.84 -7.97
CA ALA A 94 2.54 10.01 -7.95
C ALA A 94 2.32 10.96 -9.14
N SER A 95 1.77 10.47 -10.26
CA SER A 95 1.51 11.27 -11.47
C SER A 95 0.32 12.24 -11.37
N HIS A 96 -0.38 12.31 -10.22
CA HIS A 96 -1.51 13.23 -9.96
C HIS A 96 -2.59 13.28 -11.06
N GLU A 97 -2.85 12.17 -11.73
CA GLU A 97 -3.99 12.09 -12.64
C GLU A 97 -5.29 12.11 -11.82
N ASP A 98 -6.19 13.04 -12.14
CA ASP A 98 -7.48 13.14 -11.48
C ASP A 98 -8.31 11.87 -11.67
N MET A 99 -9.08 11.50 -10.64
CA MET A 99 -9.99 10.36 -10.71
C MET A 99 -11.08 10.63 -11.75
N ASP A 100 -11.19 9.77 -12.77
CA ASP A 100 -12.31 9.77 -13.70
C ASP A 100 -13.45 8.89 -13.15
N PRO A 101 -14.53 9.47 -12.63
CA PRO A 101 -15.62 8.69 -12.02
C PRO A 101 -16.42 7.86 -13.03
N THR A 102 -16.16 8.01 -14.32
CA THR A 102 -16.87 7.33 -15.42
C THR A 102 -16.04 6.24 -16.10
N GLY A 103 -14.81 6.02 -15.63
CA GLY A 103 -13.90 5.00 -16.19
C GLY A 103 -14.50 3.59 -16.16
N PRO A 104 -14.12 2.72 -17.13
CA PRO A 104 -14.75 1.41 -17.31
C PRO A 104 -14.50 0.43 -16.15
N ASN A 105 -13.47 0.65 -15.36
CA ASN A 105 -13.05 -0.24 -14.25
C ASN A 105 -13.40 0.31 -12.86
N ILE A 106 -14.17 1.41 -12.79
CA ILE A 106 -14.51 2.04 -11.51
C ILE A 106 -15.36 1.11 -10.63
N VAL A 107 -14.90 0.90 -9.40
CA VAL A 107 -15.68 0.21 -8.36
C VAL A 107 -16.42 1.28 -7.55
N ARG A 108 -17.75 1.26 -7.64
CA ARG A 108 -18.63 2.16 -6.87
C ARG A 108 -19.51 1.35 -5.92
N GLN A 109 -19.40 1.66 -4.62
CA GLN A 109 -20.22 1.04 -3.58
C GLN A 109 -20.70 2.11 -2.57
N GLY A 110 -21.92 2.60 -2.78
CA GLY A 110 -22.43 3.74 -2.01
C GLY A 110 -21.51 4.94 -2.12
N GLU A 111 -20.95 5.37 -1.00
CA GLU A 111 -20.03 6.51 -0.89
C GLU A 111 -18.57 6.18 -1.23
N LEU A 112 -18.25 4.89 -1.43
CA LEU A 112 -16.94 4.45 -1.86
C LEU A 112 -16.80 4.54 -3.37
N LEU A 113 -15.73 5.17 -3.84
CA LEU A 113 -15.31 5.18 -5.22
C LEU A 113 -13.84 4.73 -5.29
N MET A 114 -13.57 3.75 -6.15
CA MET A 114 -12.20 3.28 -6.39
C MET A 114 -11.92 3.25 -7.89
N ASP A 115 -10.77 3.77 -8.28
CA ASP A 115 -10.22 3.72 -9.62
C ASP A 115 -9.01 2.76 -9.64
N PRO A 116 -9.18 1.52 -10.07
CA PRO A 116 -8.09 0.55 -10.11
C PRO A 116 -6.99 0.90 -11.11
N ASP A 117 -7.33 1.58 -12.19
CA ASP A 117 -6.36 1.94 -13.24
C ASP A 117 -5.41 3.04 -12.75
N ARG A 118 -5.91 3.97 -11.93
CA ARG A 118 -5.13 5.04 -11.31
C ARG A 118 -4.76 4.77 -9.84
N HIS A 119 -5.27 3.69 -9.28
CA HIS A 119 -5.07 3.31 -7.88
C HIS A 119 -5.55 4.36 -6.87
N LEU A 120 -6.61 5.08 -7.24
CA LEU A 120 -7.21 6.12 -6.43
C LEU A 120 -8.42 5.59 -5.66
N CYS A 121 -8.59 6.07 -4.44
CA CYS A 121 -9.73 5.74 -3.58
C CYS A 121 -10.31 7.02 -2.99
N SER A 122 -11.64 7.15 -2.99
CA SER A 122 -12.33 8.21 -2.27
C SER A 122 -13.51 7.66 -1.46
N TRP A 123 -13.80 8.33 -0.36
CA TRP A 123 -14.95 8.11 0.50
C TRP A 123 -15.72 9.42 0.68
N LYS A 124 -17.01 9.46 0.33
CA LYS A 124 -17.82 10.69 0.35
C LYS A 124 -17.16 11.85 -0.42
N GLY A 125 -16.56 11.54 -1.58
CA GLY A 125 -15.86 12.52 -2.41
C GLY A 125 -14.50 13.00 -1.89
N LYS A 126 -14.03 12.52 -0.73
CA LYS A 126 -12.72 12.85 -0.17
C LYS A 126 -11.72 11.75 -0.46
N GLU A 127 -10.54 12.12 -0.95
CA GLU A 127 -9.46 11.17 -1.20
C GLU A 127 -9.03 10.43 0.08
N VAL A 128 -8.88 9.11 -0.03
CA VAL A 128 -8.32 8.25 1.01
C VAL A 128 -7.02 7.63 0.48
N ARG A 129 -5.89 8.05 1.02
CA ARG A 129 -4.58 7.53 0.61
C ARG A 129 -4.33 6.15 1.16
N LEU A 130 -4.43 5.16 0.29
CA LEU A 130 -4.20 3.75 0.61
C LEU A 130 -2.84 3.30 0.06
N THR A 131 -2.18 2.40 0.79
CA THR A 131 -1.08 1.62 0.20
C THR A 131 -1.62 0.68 -0.87
N VAL A 132 -0.75 0.15 -1.73
CA VAL A 132 -1.18 -0.79 -2.78
C VAL A 132 -1.90 -1.99 -2.18
N THR A 133 -1.37 -2.55 -1.08
CA THR A 133 -1.98 -3.70 -0.40
C THR A 133 -3.36 -3.37 0.16
N GLU A 134 -3.49 -2.23 0.86
CA GLU A 134 -4.78 -1.78 1.40
C GLU A 134 -5.80 -1.54 0.30
N PHE A 135 -5.38 -0.97 -0.83
CA PHE A 135 -6.24 -0.76 -1.99
C PHE A 135 -6.72 -2.09 -2.57
N LEU A 136 -5.82 -3.06 -2.80
CA LEU A 136 -6.17 -4.36 -3.36
C LEU A 136 -7.11 -5.16 -2.44
N ILE A 137 -6.88 -5.10 -1.12
CA ILE A 137 -7.78 -5.71 -0.13
C ILE A 137 -9.17 -5.06 -0.18
N LEU A 138 -9.25 -3.71 -0.16
CA LEU A 138 -10.53 -3.01 -0.23
C LEU A 138 -11.25 -3.30 -1.54
N GLN A 139 -10.54 -3.28 -2.66
CA GLN A 139 -11.08 -3.62 -3.98
C GLN A 139 -11.65 -5.05 -4.00
N ALA A 140 -10.91 -6.03 -3.46
CA ALA A 140 -11.36 -7.41 -3.39
C ALA A 140 -12.65 -7.57 -2.55
N LEU A 141 -12.80 -6.80 -1.48
CA LEU A 141 -14.00 -6.79 -0.64
C LEU A 141 -15.16 -6.04 -1.32
N ALA A 142 -14.90 -4.86 -1.89
CA ALA A 142 -15.91 -3.99 -2.47
C ALA A 142 -16.42 -4.47 -3.84
N ALA A 143 -15.65 -5.28 -4.57
CA ALA A 143 -16.06 -5.85 -5.85
C ALA A 143 -17.31 -6.75 -5.73
N ARG A 144 -17.52 -7.38 -4.59
CA ARG A 144 -18.71 -8.23 -4.31
C ARG A 144 -19.22 -7.98 -2.89
N PRO A 145 -19.98 -6.89 -2.66
CA PRO A 145 -20.54 -6.58 -1.36
C PRO A 145 -21.40 -7.72 -0.81
N GLY A 146 -21.36 -7.94 0.50
CA GLY A 146 -22.04 -9.03 1.17
C GLY A 146 -21.33 -10.38 1.11
N MET A 147 -20.42 -10.58 0.16
CA MET A 147 -19.64 -11.82 0.06
C MET A 147 -18.49 -11.80 1.08
N VAL A 148 -18.38 -12.90 1.83
CA VAL A 148 -17.28 -13.09 2.78
C VAL A 148 -16.04 -13.57 2.01
N LYS A 149 -14.91 -12.95 2.30
CA LYS A 149 -13.59 -13.41 1.89
C LYS A 149 -12.80 -13.84 3.10
N ASN A 150 -12.23 -15.05 3.04
CA ASN A 150 -11.32 -15.52 4.07
C ASN A 150 -9.96 -14.82 3.95
N ARG A 151 -9.07 -15.03 4.93
CA ARG A 151 -7.74 -14.40 4.95
C ARG A 151 -6.88 -14.79 3.77
N ASP A 152 -6.90 -16.08 3.38
CA ASP A 152 -6.13 -16.58 2.23
C ASP A 152 -6.55 -15.87 0.93
N GLN A 153 -7.86 -15.74 0.68
CA GLN A 153 -8.38 -15.04 -0.48
C GLN A 153 -8.01 -13.55 -0.52
N LEU A 154 -7.92 -12.91 0.64
CA LEU A 154 -7.46 -11.52 0.74
C LEU A 154 -5.94 -11.43 0.59
N MET A 155 -5.21 -12.44 1.05
CA MET A 155 -3.77 -12.57 0.85
C MET A 155 -3.46 -12.72 -0.65
N ASP A 156 -4.15 -13.63 -1.35
CA ASP A 156 -3.99 -13.83 -2.79
C ASP A 156 -4.30 -12.55 -3.57
N ALA A 157 -5.36 -11.84 -3.19
CA ALA A 157 -5.73 -10.57 -3.82
C ALA A 157 -4.66 -9.48 -3.60
N ALA A 158 -4.02 -9.45 -2.42
CA ALA A 158 -3.05 -8.44 -2.04
C ALA A 158 -1.64 -8.71 -2.56
N TYR A 159 -1.23 -10.00 -2.58
CA TYR A 159 0.15 -10.41 -2.80
C TYR A 159 0.34 -11.38 -3.98
N GLY A 160 -0.74 -11.99 -4.49
CA GLY A 160 -0.71 -13.03 -5.51
C GLY A 160 -0.46 -14.43 -4.94
N GLU A 161 -0.80 -15.46 -5.71
CA GLU A 161 -0.87 -16.87 -5.27
C GLU A 161 0.46 -17.50 -4.77
N SER A 162 1.59 -16.82 -4.88
CA SER A 162 2.92 -17.39 -4.59
C SER A 162 3.55 -16.90 -3.28
N VAL A 163 2.84 -16.18 -2.42
CA VAL A 163 3.41 -15.59 -1.20
C VAL A 163 2.75 -16.20 0.03
N PHE A 164 3.48 -17.05 0.75
CA PHE A 164 3.07 -17.56 2.06
C PHE A 164 3.44 -16.53 3.13
N LEU A 165 2.48 -15.74 3.60
CA LEU A 165 2.60 -14.82 4.73
C LEU A 165 1.68 -15.27 5.87
N ASP A 166 1.96 -14.80 7.10
CA ASP A 166 1.11 -15.06 8.26
C ASP A 166 -0.26 -14.39 8.08
N ASP A 167 -1.33 -15.10 8.40
CA ASP A 167 -2.74 -14.62 8.38
C ASP A 167 -2.95 -13.30 9.13
N ARG A 168 -2.14 -13.05 10.18
CA ARG A 168 -2.17 -11.81 10.98
C ARG A 168 -1.85 -10.57 10.17
N THR A 169 -1.15 -10.71 9.05
CA THR A 169 -0.82 -9.60 8.15
C THR A 169 -2.09 -8.95 7.60
N ILE A 170 -3.10 -9.75 7.22
CA ILE A 170 -4.39 -9.22 6.72
C ILE A 170 -5.14 -8.42 7.80
N ASP A 171 -5.16 -8.91 9.05
CA ASP A 171 -5.83 -8.22 10.15
C ASP A 171 -5.22 -6.83 10.41
N SER A 172 -3.89 -6.72 10.29
CA SER A 172 -3.17 -5.44 10.40
C SER A 172 -3.52 -4.48 9.26
N HIS A 173 -3.60 -4.96 8.01
CA HIS A 173 -4.04 -4.14 6.88
C HIS A 173 -5.49 -3.68 7.04
N ILE A 174 -6.41 -4.55 7.43
CA ILE A 174 -7.81 -4.19 7.69
C ILE A 174 -7.92 -3.13 8.79
N LYS A 175 -7.15 -3.27 9.87
CA LYS A 175 -7.13 -2.27 10.95
C LYS A 175 -6.66 -0.90 10.46
N ARG A 176 -5.58 -0.85 9.66
CA ARG A 176 -5.06 0.40 9.06
C ARG A 176 -6.05 1.00 8.07
N LEU A 177 -6.61 0.18 7.19
CA LEU A 177 -7.61 0.59 6.21
C LEU A 177 -8.83 1.25 6.88
N ARG A 178 -9.42 0.58 7.89
CA ARG A 178 -10.51 1.15 8.67
C ARG A 178 -10.12 2.48 9.32
N ARG A 179 -8.93 2.58 9.90
CA ARG A 179 -8.43 3.81 10.52
C ARG A 179 -8.32 4.96 9.51
N LYS A 180 -7.79 4.68 8.30
CA LYS A 180 -7.63 5.70 7.25
C LYS A 180 -8.98 6.23 6.76
N ILE A 181 -9.97 5.37 6.54
CA ILE A 181 -11.30 5.81 6.13
C ILE A 181 -12.02 6.52 7.29
N LYS A 182 -11.90 6.02 8.53
CA LYS A 182 -12.46 6.68 9.73
C LYS A 182 -11.87 8.05 10.01
N ALA A 183 -10.68 8.35 9.56
CA ALA A 183 -10.10 9.69 9.64
C ALA A 183 -10.87 10.71 8.78
N GLN A 184 -11.53 10.26 7.71
CA GLN A 184 -12.40 11.09 6.86
C GLN A 184 -13.86 11.08 7.34
N ASP A 185 -14.30 9.93 7.89
CA ASP A 185 -15.68 9.72 8.37
C ASP A 185 -15.69 8.74 9.54
N SER A 186 -15.83 9.25 10.76
CA SER A 186 -15.82 8.43 11.99
C SER A 186 -16.94 7.38 12.06
N SER A 187 -18.00 7.56 11.28
CA SER A 187 -19.14 6.62 11.20
C SER A 187 -18.88 5.41 10.29
N PHE A 188 -17.72 5.34 9.59
CA PHE A 188 -17.40 4.24 8.68
C PHE A 188 -17.39 2.88 9.39
N ASP A 189 -18.24 1.95 8.95
CA ASP A 189 -18.38 0.59 9.49
C ASP A 189 -18.60 -0.48 8.41
N HIS A 190 -18.37 -0.14 7.13
CA HIS A 190 -18.69 -0.99 5.98
C HIS A 190 -17.80 -2.22 5.81
N ILE A 191 -16.66 -2.29 6.48
CA ILE A 191 -15.86 -3.51 6.51
C ILE A 191 -16.20 -4.27 7.79
N GLU A 192 -16.90 -5.39 7.65
CA GLU A 192 -17.29 -6.25 8.78
C GLU A 192 -16.30 -7.37 9.00
N THR A 193 -16.07 -7.72 10.27
CA THR A 193 -15.28 -8.91 10.67
C THR A 193 -16.25 -10.03 11.01
N LEU A 194 -16.06 -11.18 10.37
CA LEU A 194 -16.71 -12.45 10.76
C LEU A 194 -15.67 -13.30 11.48
N TYR A 195 -15.76 -13.35 12.79
CA TYR A 195 -14.79 -14.04 13.64
C TYR A 195 -14.63 -15.51 13.22
N GLY A 196 -13.39 -15.95 13.05
CA GLY A 196 -13.04 -17.30 12.61
C GLY A 196 -13.28 -17.57 11.11
N ILE A 197 -13.88 -16.62 10.34
CA ILE A 197 -14.20 -16.82 8.92
C ILE A 197 -13.43 -15.84 8.03
N GLY A 198 -13.53 -14.52 8.27
CA GLY A 198 -12.89 -13.53 7.43
C GLY A 198 -13.55 -12.16 7.49
N TYR A 199 -13.61 -11.49 6.35
CA TYR A 199 -14.09 -10.13 6.21
C TYR A 199 -15.07 -10.01 5.04
N LYS A 200 -15.99 -9.05 5.12
CA LYS A 200 -16.85 -8.66 3.99
C LYS A 200 -17.03 -7.15 3.94
N TYR A 201 -17.34 -6.63 2.76
CA TYR A 201 -17.84 -5.27 2.59
C TYR A 201 -19.37 -5.32 2.71
N ARG A 202 -19.96 -4.45 3.54
CA ARG A 202 -21.43 -4.34 3.71
C ARG A 202 -22.03 -3.83 2.41
N ALA A 203 -23.07 -4.49 1.90
CA ALA A 203 -23.89 -3.95 0.82
C ALA A 203 -24.62 -2.69 1.32
N SER A 204 -24.64 -1.65 0.50
CA SER A 204 -25.35 -0.39 0.77
C SER A 204 -26.84 -0.60 0.58
#